data_74f97634ef6d5e3b56d83410a7b1bae5
#
_entry.id   74f97634ef6d5e3b56d83410a7b1bae5
#
_cell.length_a   1.000
_cell.length_b   1.000
_cell.length_c   1.000
_cell.angle_alpha   90.00
_cell.angle_beta   90.00
_cell.angle_gamma   90.00
#
_symmetry.space_group_name_H-M   'P 1'
#
loop_
_entity.id
_entity.type
_entity.pdbx_description
1 polymer ?
#
loop_
_entity_poly.entity_id
_entity_poly.type
_entity_poly.pdbx_seq_one_letter_code
_entity_poly.pdbx_strand_id
1 'polypeptide(L)'
;MRFRPGARSARLCLEIVVTLSAVTACAPVPKRAQYTVDYYRSHAAVRQEVLKRCANDPGDEGGTPDCINARAAERMEGIGSLRSLPPMGLPAKPRAAGRP
;
A
#
# COMPACT_ATOMS: atom_id res chain seq x y z
N MET A 1 -33.75 -50.35 13.85
CA MET A 1 -34.08 -49.01 14.36
C MET A 1 -33.99 -48.03 13.18
N ARG A 2 -35.14 -47.56 12.72
CA ARG A 2 -35.17 -46.54 11.64
C ARG A 2 -35.17 -45.16 12.29
N PHE A 3 -34.07 -44.44 12.17
CA PHE A 3 -33.99 -43.02 12.48
C PHE A 3 -34.84 -42.24 11.49
N ARG A 4 -35.97 -41.71 11.92
CA ARG A 4 -36.71 -40.70 11.15
C ARG A 4 -36.04 -39.34 11.46
N PRO A 5 -35.41 -38.67 10.49
CA PRO A 5 -34.94 -37.30 10.68
C PRO A 5 -36.19 -36.43 10.84
N GLY A 6 -36.37 -35.83 12.00
CA GLY A 6 -37.47 -34.95 12.29
C GLY A 6 -37.42 -33.72 11.38
N ALA A 7 -38.55 -33.33 10.82
CA ALA A 7 -38.71 -32.18 9.93
C ALA A 7 -38.16 -30.83 10.48
N ARG A 8 -37.88 -30.78 11.76
CA ARG A 8 -37.26 -29.62 12.43
C ARG A 8 -35.78 -29.46 12.11
N SER A 9 -35.01 -30.55 11.92
CA SER A 9 -33.59 -30.49 11.60
C SER A 9 -33.32 -30.01 10.18
N ALA A 10 -34.21 -30.32 9.22
CA ALA A 10 -34.10 -29.86 7.85
C ALA A 10 -34.31 -28.34 7.71
N ARG A 11 -35.18 -27.75 8.51
CA ARG A 11 -35.40 -26.29 8.49
C ARG A 11 -34.23 -25.53 9.12
N LEU A 12 -33.65 -26.03 10.21
CA LEU A 12 -32.46 -25.42 10.82
C LEU A 12 -31.24 -25.44 9.91
N CYS A 13 -31.01 -26.52 9.16
CA CYS A 13 -29.95 -26.60 8.18
C CYS A 13 -30.14 -25.64 7.01
N LEU A 14 -31.39 -25.45 6.58
CA LEU A 14 -31.73 -24.53 5.48
C LEU A 14 -31.51 -23.06 5.89
N GLU A 15 -31.88 -22.70 7.12
CA GLU A 15 -31.65 -21.35 7.65
C GLU A 15 -30.18 -21.02 7.84
N ILE A 16 -29.36 -21.97 8.29
CA ILE A 16 -27.92 -21.79 8.45
C ILE A 16 -27.24 -21.61 7.10
N VAL A 17 -27.66 -22.34 6.05
CA VAL A 17 -27.09 -22.20 4.71
C VAL A 17 -27.45 -20.85 4.08
N VAL A 18 -28.66 -20.34 4.29
CA VAL A 18 -29.09 -19.04 3.76
C VAL A 18 -28.39 -17.89 4.48
N THR A 19 -28.15 -17.98 5.80
CA THR A 19 -27.42 -16.93 6.54
C THR A 19 -25.93 -16.90 6.23
N LEU A 20 -25.31 -18.04 5.91
CA LEU A 20 -23.89 -18.10 5.55
C LEU A 20 -23.61 -17.51 4.14
N SER A 21 -24.61 -17.52 3.25
CA SER A 21 -24.45 -16.97 1.89
C SER A 21 -24.44 -15.44 1.84
N ALA A 22 -24.94 -14.76 2.89
CA ALA A 22 -25.04 -13.30 2.92
C ALA A 22 -23.72 -12.58 3.31
N VAL A 23 -22.74 -13.29 3.84
CA VAL A 23 -21.49 -12.68 4.31
C VAL A 23 -20.46 -12.48 3.21
N THR A 24 -20.62 -13.11 2.05
CA THR A 24 -19.65 -13.03 0.94
C THR A 24 -19.77 -11.77 0.07
N ALA A 25 -20.81 -10.94 0.26
CA ALA A 25 -21.12 -9.82 -0.62
C ALA A 25 -20.44 -8.49 -0.27
N CYS A 26 -19.66 -8.42 0.83
CA CYS A 26 -19.06 -7.18 1.34
C CYS A 26 -17.52 -7.15 1.28
N ALA A 27 -16.88 -7.95 0.44
CA ALA A 27 -15.44 -7.76 0.19
C ALA A 27 -15.29 -6.47 -0.64
N PRO A 28 -14.58 -5.44 -0.12
CA PRO A 28 -14.32 -4.24 -0.90
C PRO A 28 -13.53 -4.63 -2.15
N VAL A 29 -14.03 -4.26 -3.33
CA VAL A 29 -13.31 -4.45 -4.59
C VAL A 29 -11.98 -3.70 -4.46
N PRO A 30 -10.82 -4.36 -4.62
CA PRO A 30 -9.54 -3.68 -4.51
C PRO A 30 -9.47 -2.58 -5.57
N LYS A 31 -9.34 -1.33 -5.14
CA LYS A 31 -9.14 -0.20 -6.04
C LYS A 31 -7.82 -0.41 -6.78
N ARG A 32 -7.87 -0.45 -8.11
CA ARG A 32 -6.66 -0.53 -8.94
C ARG A 32 -6.01 0.86 -8.99
N ALA A 33 -4.68 0.91 -8.96
CA ALA A 33 -3.96 2.16 -9.17
C ALA A 33 -4.28 2.75 -10.56
N GLN A 34 -4.53 4.04 -10.60
CA GLN A 34 -4.73 4.79 -11.84
C GLN A 34 -3.40 5.01 -12.56
N TYR A 35 -2.32 5.25 -11.79
CA TYR A 35 -0.99 5.52 -12.31
C TYR A 35 0.07 4.65 -11.64
N THR A 36 1.15 4.38 -12.39
CA THR A 36 2.31 3.62 -11.93
C THR A 36 3.30 4.50 -11.16
N VAL A 37 4.26 3.88 -10.47
CA VAL A 37 5.36 4.59 -9.82
C VAL A 37 6.16 5.41 -10.81
N ASP A 38 6.47 4.86 -12.00
CA ASP A 38 7.24 5.56 -13.03
C ASP A 38 6.49 6.78 -13.58
N TYR A 39 5.17 6.68 -13.71
CA TYR A 39 4.35 7.83 -14.07
C TYR A 39 4.50 8.95 -13.02
N TYR A 40 4.37 8.63 -11.74
CA TYR A 40 4.52 9.62 -10.68
C TYR A 40 5.93 10.19 -10.56
N ARG A 41 6.97 9.44 -10.94
CA ARG A 41 8.33 9.94 -10.99
C ARG A 41 8.50 11.02 -12.07
N SER A 42 7.93 10.81 -13.25
CA SER A 42 8.00 11.75 -14.35
C SER A 42 7.03 12.93 -14.25
N HIS A 43 6.01 12.85 -13.39
CA HIS A 43 4.96 13.86 -13.24
C HIS A 43 4.91 14.42 -11.81
N ALA A 44 5.89 15.22 -11.45
CA ALA A 44 6.05 15.75 -10.09
C ALA A 44 4.81 16.51 -9.58
N ALA A 45 4.17 17.33 -10.40
CA ALA A 45 2.97 18.07 -10.01
C ALA A 45 1.80 17.14 -9.66
N VAL A 46 1.56 16.10 -10.47
CA VAL A 46 0.51 15.11 -10.19
C VAL A 46 0.83 14.32 -8.94
N ARG A 47 2.10 13.93 -8.76
CA ARG A 47 2.57 13.23 -7.54
C ARG A 47 2.29 14.05 -6.29
N GLN A 48 2.64 15.32 -6.28
CA GLN A 48 2.43 16.20 -5.12
C GLN A 48 0.95 16.39 -4.79
N GLU A 49 0.10 16.52 -5.80
CA GLU A 49 -1.35 16.60 -5.60
C GLU A 49 -1.91 15.34 -4.97
N VAL A 50 -1.50 14.17 -5.45
CA VAL A 50 -1.92 12.89 -4.86
C VAL A 50 -1.41 12.74 -3.43
N LEU A 51 -0.15 13.06 -3.15
CA LEU A 51 0.42 13.01 -1.81
C LEU A 51 -0.32 13.91 -0.83
N LYS A 52 -0.72 15.10 -1.26
CA LYS A 52 -1.53 16.02 -0.47
C LYS A 52 -2.90 15.42 -0.11
N ARG A 53 -3.60 14.82 -1.07
CA ARG A 53 -4.86 14.12 -0.78
C ARG A 53 -4.66 12.97 0.20
N CYS A 54 -3.64 12.16 0.00
CA CYS A 54 -3.30 11.05 0.90
C CYS A 54 -2.99 11.50 2.33
N ALA A 55 -2.40 12.68 2.50
CA ALA A 55 -2.10 13.26 3.81
C ALA A 55 -3.35 13.86 4.49
N ASN A 56 -4.26 14.41 3.71
CA ASN A 56 -5.49 15.00 4.22
C ASN A 56 -6.51 13.94 4.67
N ASP A 57 -6.50 12.77 4.04
CA ASP A 57 -7.40 11.67 4.37
C ASP A 57 -6.61 10.35 4.48
N PRO A 58 -5.86 10.16 5.56
CA PRO A 58 -5.04 8.97 5.74
C PRO A 58 -5.85 7.68 5.92
N GLY A 59 -7.11 7.78 6.35
CA GLY A 59 -8.00 6.64 6.58
C GLY A 59 -8.48 6.01 5.28
N ASP A 60 -9.11 6.79 4.42
CA ASP A 60 -9.72 6.29 3.19
C ASP A 60 -8.76 6.34 1.99
N GLU A 61 -8.03 7.43 1.84
CA GLU A 61 -7.13 7.65 0.70
C GLU A 61 -5.73 7.10 0.95
N GLY A 62 -5.23 7.13 2.20
CA GLY A 62 -3.85 6.81 2.55
C GLY A 62 -3.40 5.39 2.19
N GLY A 63 -4.34 4.43 2.16
CA GLY A 63 -4.12 3.03 1.78
C GLY A 63 -4.38 2.73 0.30
N THR A 64 -4.79 3.71 -0.51
CA THR A 64 -5.08 3.47 -1.92
C THR A 64 -3.81 3.14 -2.71
N PRO A 65 -3.92 2.32 -3.78
CA PRO A 65 -2.78 1.99 -4.62
C PRO A 65 -2.07 3.21 -5.22
N ASP A 66 -2.81 4.27 -5.56
CA ASP A 66 -2.23 5.52 -6.06
C ASP A 66 -1.40 6.23 -5.00
N CYS A 67 -1.86 6.27 -3.75
CA CYS A 67 -1.09 6.81 -2.63
C CYS A 67 0.20 6.01 -2.37
N ILE A 68 0.13 4.68 -2.45
CA ILE A 68 1.30 3.80 -2.31
C ILE A 68 2.32 4.09 -3.41
N ASN A 69 1.87 4.18 -4.67
CA ASN A 69 2.72 4.44 -5.81
C ASN A 69 3.34 5.85 -5.78
N ALA A 70 2.55 6.87 -5.43
CA ALA A 70 3.05 8.24 -5.30
C ALA A 70 4.10 8.39 -4.21
N ARG A 71 3.90 7.75 -3.03
CA ARG A 71 4.89 7.72 -1.95
C ARG A 71 6.17 6.96 -2.34
N ALA A 72 6.03 5.87 -3.10
CA ALA A 72 7.18 5.13 -3.62
C ALA A 72 8.01 6.00 -4.58
N ALA A 73 7.36 6.71 -5.49
CA ALA A 73 8.00 7.64 -6.40
C ALA A 73 8.73 8.78 -5.65
N GLU A 74 8.09 9.36 -4.64
CA GLU A 74 8.69 10.42 -3.83
C GLU A 74 9.96 9.95 -3.09
N ARG A 75 9.93 8.75 -2.51
CA ARG A 75 11.12 8.17 -1.88
C ARG A 75 12.26 7.95 -2.87
N MET A 76 11.96 7.50 -4.08
CA MET A 76 12.98 7.27 -5.11
C MET A 76 13.62 8.58 -5.58
N GLU A 77 12.82 9.63 -5.73
CA GLU A 77 13.33 10.97 -6.08
C GLU A 77 14.17 11.57 -4.95
N GLY A 78 13.74 11.39 -3.70
CA GLY A 78 14.52 11.80 -2.52
C GLY A 78 15.90 11.13 -2.46
N ILE A 79 15.97 9.82 -2.73
CA ILE A 79 17.25 9.08 -2.79
C ILE A 79 18.12 9.58 -3.96
N GLY A 80 17.50 9.86 -5.11
CA GLY A 80 18.19 10.44 -6.28
C GLY A 80 18.85 11.76 -5.95
N SER A 81 18.18 12.66 -5.24
CA SER A 81 18.72 13.95 -4.83
C SER A 81 19.86 13.83 -3.82
N LEU A 82 19.83 12.83 -2.93
CA LEU A 82 20.90 12.57 -1.98
C LEU A 82 22.22 12.16 -2.68
N ARG A 83 22.15 11.51 -3.83
CA ARG A 83 23.33 11.16 -4.63
C ARG A 83 24.03 12.37 -5.26
N SER A 84 23.30 13.46 -5.46
CA SER A 84 23.83 14.70 -6.02
C SER A 84 24.36 15.68 -4.96
N LEU A 85 24.23 15.34 -3.66
CA LEU A 85 24.84 16.15 -2.63
C LEU A 85 26.37 16.10 -2.73
N PRO A 86 27.06 17.25 -2.67
CA PRO A 86 28.52 17.25 -2.56
C PRO A 86 28.90 16.41 -1.33
N PRO A 87 29.99 15.64 -1.40
CA PRO A 87 30.44 14.88 -0.25
C PRO A 87 30.61 15.85 0.91
N MET A 88 29.75 15.70 1.93
CA MET A 88 29.91 16.48 3.16
C MET A 88 31.25 16.09 3.76
N GLY A 89 32.23 17.00 3.57
CA GLY A 89 33.61 16.75 3.92
C GLY A 89 33.74 16.39 5.38
N LEU A 90 33.77 15.11 5.66
CA LEU A 90 34.57 14.64 6.76
C LEU A 90 36.00 15.06 6.39
N PRO A 91 36.74 15.80 7.28
CA PRO A 91 38.13 16.11 7.00
C PRO A 91 38.82 14.81 6.63
N ALA A 92 39.42 14.78 5.43
CA ALA A 92 40.12 13.60 4.97
C ALA A 92 41.11 13.24 6.10
N LYS A 93 40.90 12.05 6.68
CA LYS A 93 41.85 11.51 7.66
C LYS A 93 43.26 11.67 7.06
N PRO A 94 44.17 12.39 7.68
CA PRO A 94 45.50 12.56 7.10
C PRO A 94 46.05 11.17 6.82
N ARG A 95 46.33 10.91 5.53
CA ARG A 95 47.07 9.72 5.15
C ARG A 95 48.32 9.71 6.02
N ALA A 96 48.40 8.71 6.89
CA ALA A 96 49.65 8.47 7.59
C ALA A 96 50.75 8.44 6.53
N ALA A 97 51.61 9.46 6.57
CA ALA A 97 52.76 9.50 5.69
C ALA A 97 53.50 8.17 5.87
N GLY A 98 53.62 7.44 4.75
CA GLY A 98 54.26 6.12 4.77
C GLY A 98 55.58 6.27 5.50
N ARG A 99 55.79 5.48 6.52
CA ARG A 99 57.04 5.31 7.19
C ARG A 99 58.03 4.76 6.15
N PRO A 100 59.21 5.34 5.97
CA PRO A 100 60.21 4.79 5.08
C PRO A 100 60.65 3.39 5.52
#